data_2dfc76795422a69caf0144fd418b1544
#
_entry.id   2dfc76795422a69caf0144fd418b1544
#
_cell.length_a   1.000
_cell.length_b   1.000
_cell.length_c   1.000
_cell.angle_alpha   90.00
_cell.angle_beta   90.00
_cell.angle_gamma   90.00
#
_symmetry.space_group_name_H-M   'P 1'
#
loop_
_entity.id
_entity.type
_entity.pdbx_description
1 polymer ?
#
loop_
_entity_poly.entity_id
_entity_poly.type
_entity_poly.pdbx_seq_one_letter_code
_entity_poly.pdbx_strand_id
1 'polypeptide(L)'
;MSEVLIVAGGEKGPATSLKAAIAQSNPLTQVNICEVSELNSGAIAPDGAIVCPLTLDLPENLVFPAQDVFRFCRNVSAARDRVAQELLFPVGEGNFWLPVVLTAKGPLYAEVIGAEASKQSDALSYSQPVHLSDVWRQQLYELAYRLLNLLNAPPATYLMQFGFVGERICFDRLWPFPAAPAIASVGVQLPDLFLCHWYCLTKKPIYDTQICSAVS
;
A
#
# COMPACT_ATOMS: atom_id res chain seq x y z
N MET A 1 1.63 -0.69 -26.89
CA MET A 1 1.50 0.33 -25.83
C MET A 1 0.94 -0.40 -24.60
N SER A 2 1.52 -0.20 -23.44
CA SER A 2 0.98 -0.84 -22.22
C SER A 2 -0.25 -0.06 -21.78
N GLU A 3 -1.36 -0.75 -21.56
CA GLU A 3 -2.58 -0.17 -21.02
C GLU A 3 -2.69 -0.50 -19.52
N VAL A 4 -3.12 0.47 -18.72
CA VAL A 4 -3.26 0.34 -17.27
C VAL A 4 -4.68 0.71 -16.88
N LEU A 5 -5.30 -0.16 -16.08
CA LEU A 5 -6.58 0.08 -15.46
C LEU A 5 -6.40 0.28 -13.95
N ILE A 6 -6.58 1.51 -13.48
CA ILE A 6 -6.64 1.83 -12.04
C ILE A 6 -8.09 1.64 -11.60
N VAL A 7 -8.32 0.80 -10.59
CA VAL A 7 -9.66 0.59 -10.02
C VAL A 7 -9.75 1.37 -8.71
N ALA A 8 -10.57 2.42 -8.68
CA ALA A 8 -10.74 3.29 -7.54
C ALA A 8 -11.98 2.95 -6.71
N GLY A 9 -11.93 3.20 -5.39
CA GLY A 9 -13.02 2.98 -4.44
C GLY A 9 -13.54 4.28 -3.82
N GLY A 10 -13.77 5.32 -4.65
CA GLY A 10 -14.30 6.61 -4.19
C GLY A 10 -13.25 7.63 -3.73
N GLU A 11 -12.11 7.21 -3.22
CA GLU A 11 -11.00 8.11 -2.87
C GLU A 11 -10.19 8.49 -4.12
N LYS A 12 -10.28 9.75 -4.55
CA LYS A 12 -9.61 10.23 -5.77
C LYS A 12 -8.11 10.46 -5.60
N GLY A 13 -7.64 10.75 -4.39
CA GLY A 13 -6.23 11.08 -4.11
C GLY A 13 -5.25 10.00 -4.55
N PRO A 14 -5.36 8.76 -4.05
CA PRO A 14 -4.48 7.66 -4.44
C PRO A 14 -4.48 7.37 -5.95
N ALA A 15 -5.66 7.37 -6.59
CA ALA A 15 -5.78 7.12 -8.03
C ALA A 15 -5.08 8.21 -8.86
N THR A 16 -5.23 9.47 -8.46
CA THR A 16 -4.56 10.60 -9.11
C THR A 16 -3.04 10.53 -8.94
N SER A 17 -2.56 10.19 -7.73
CA SER A 17 -1.13 10.05 -7.45
C SER A 17 -0.50 8.90 -8.22
N LEU A 18 -1.18 7.73 -8.30
CA LEU A 18 -0.69 6.61 -9.09
C LEU A 18 -0.65 6.95 -10.60
N LYS A 19 -1.69 7.61 -11.12
CA LYS A 19 -1.70 8.07 -12.51
C LYS A 19 -0.54 9.02 -12.81
N ALA A 20 -0.26 9.96 -11.91
CA ALA A 20 0.87 10.89 -12.05
C ALA A 20 2.22 10.14 -12.03
N ALA A 21 2.41 9.18 -11.11
CA ALA A 21 3.62 8.36 -11.03
C ALA A 21 3.84 7.52 -12.30
N ILE A 22 2.78 6.94 -12.87
CA ILE A 22 2.84 6.21 -14.14
C ILE A 22 3.26 7.14 -15.27
N ALA A 23 2.64 8.31 -15.39
CA ALA A 23 2.95 9.29 -16.44
C ALA A 23 4.40 9.80 -16.33
N GLN A 24 4.89 10.02 -15.11
CA GLN A 24 6.29 10.39 -14.86
C GLN A 24 7.26 9.28 -15.32
N SER A 25 6.92 8.02 -15.05
CA SER A 25 7.73 6.85 -15.39
C SER A 25 7.74 6.55 -16.89
N ASN A 26 6.60 6.69 -17.55
CA ASN A 26 6.42 6.45 -18.98
C ASN A 26 5.23 7.23 -19.54
N PRO A 27 5.45 8.40 -20.14
CA PRO A 27 4.37 9.26 -20.67
C PRO A 27 3.50 8.61 -21.77
N LEU A 28 4.00 7.54 -22.38
CA LEU A 28 3.26 6.83 -23.45
C LEU A 28 2.32 5.73 -22.94
N THR A 29 2.28 5.51 -21.64
CA THR A 29 1.37 4.53 -21.03
C THR A 29 -0.05 5.11 -20.98
N GLN A 30 -1.00 4.41 -21.57
CA GLN A 30 -2.41 4.79 -21.46
C GLN A 30 -2.95 4.36 -20.10
N VAL A 31 -3.45 5.32 -19.31
CA VAL A 31 -3.98 5.07 -17.97
C VAL A 31 -5.45 5.42 -17.90
N ASN A 32 -6.28 4.42 -17.69
CA ASN A 32 -7.70 4.54 -17.45
C ASN A 32 -7.99 4.39 -15.95
N ILE A 33 -8.87 5.22 -15.41
CA ILE A 33 -9.37 5.10 -14.04
C ILE A 33 -10.84 4.69 -14.14
N CYS A 34 -11.20 3.63 -13.42
CA CYS A 34 -12.54 3.07 -13.37
C CYS A 34 -12.99 2.98 -11.91
N GLU A 35 -14.20 3.36 -11.60
CA GLU A 35 -14.80 3.13 -10.28
C GLU A 35 -15.33 1.70 -10.17
N VAL A 36 -15.32 1.14 -8.96
CA VAL A 36 -15.83 -0.22 -8.70
C VAL A 36 -17.26 -0.40 -9.20
N SER A 37 -18.09 0.64 -9.08
CA SER A 37 -19.47 0.62 -9.59
C SER A 37 -19.57 0.36 -11.09
N GLU A 38 -18.62 0.83 -11.87
CA GLU A 38 -18.55 0.61 -13.32
C GLU A 38 -18.16 -0.84 -13.64
N LEU A 39 -17.24 -1.43 -12.88
CA LEU A 39 -16.88 -2.85 -13.01
C LEU A 39 -18.05 -3.76 -12.65
N ASN A 40 -18.81 -3.43 -11.60
CA ASN A 40 -20.00 -4.18 -11.21
C ASN A 40 -21.12 -4.10 -12.25
N SER A 41 -21.15 -3.06 -13.07
CA SER A 41 -22.11 -2.90 -14.19
C SER A 41 -21.68 -3.56 -15.50
N GLY A 42 -20.55 -4.29 -15.51
CA GLY A 42 -20.10 -5.09 -16.65
C GLY A 42 -18.92 -4.51 -17.44
N ALA A 43 -18.27 -3.47 -16.95
CA ALA A 43 -17.00 -3.02 -17.52
C ALA A 43 -15.95 -4.14 -17.37
N ILE A 44 -15.27 -4.47 -18.45
CA ILE A 44 -14.25 -5.51 -18.50
C ILE A 44 -12.89 -4.85 -18.59
N ALA A 45 -11.92 -5.33 -17.80
CA ALA A 45 -10.54 -4.91 -17.96
C ALA A 45 -10.07 -5.25 -19.38
N PRO A 46 -9.41 -4.32 -20.10
CA PRO A 46 -8.89 -4.61 -21.44
C PRO A 46 -7.92 -5.78 -21.40
N ASP A 47 -7.96 -6.63 -22.45
CA ASP A 47 -7.07 -7.78 -22.55
C ASP A 47 -5.60 -7.34 -22.51
N GLY A 48 -4.85 -7.92 -21.58
CA GLY A 48 -3.43 -7.61 -21.40
C GLY A 48 -3.14 -6.30 -20.64
N ALA A 49 -4.16 -5.59 -20.14
CA ALA A 49 -3.96 -4.42 -19.29
C ALA A 49 -3.39 -4.79 -17.92
N ILE A 50 -2.55 -3.94 -17.38
CA ILE A 50 -2.10 -4.04 -15.98
C ILE A 50 -3.22 -3.50 -15.10
N VAL A 51 -3.84 -4.36 -14.29
CA VAL A 51 -4.89 -3.97 -13.35
C VAL A 51 -4.24 -3.54 -12.03
N CYS A 52 -4.51 -2.30 -11.62
CA CYS A 52 -4.00 -1.68 -10.40
C CYS A 52 -5.15 -1.31 -9.45
N PRO A 53 -5.64 -2.23 -8.62
CA PRO A 53 -6.69 -1.91 -7.67
C PRO A 53 -6.15 -1.05 -6.52
N LEU A 54 -6.90 0.01 -6.18
CA LEU A 54 -6.67 0.89 -5.03
C LEU A 54 -7.86 0.85 -4.05
N THR A 55 -8.55 -0.28 -4.01
CA THR A 55 -9.65 -0.56 -3.10
C THR A 55 -9.69 -2.04 -2.77
N LEU A 56 -10.23 -2.39 -1.62
CA LEU A 56 -10.49 -3.78 -1.21
C LEU A 56 -11.88 -4.26 -1.67
N ASP A 57 -12.76 -3.36 -2.05
CA ASP A 57 -14.12 -3.68 -2.48
C ASP A 57 -14.14 -3.97 -3.98
N LEU A 58 -13.61 -5.15 -4.34
CA LEU A 58 -13.50 -5.60 -5.72
C LEU A 58 -14.50 -6.72 -6.02
N PRO A 59 -15.01 -6.78 -7.27
CA PRO A 59 -15.80 -7.93 -7.74
C PRO A 59 -14.99 -9.24 -7.64
N GLU A 60 -15.64 -10.32 -7.26
CA GLU A 60 -14.97 -11.63 -7.10
C GLU A 60 -14.44 -12.21 -8.41
N ASN A 61 -15.06 -11.84 -9.53
CA ASN A 61 -14.68 -12.25 -10.87
C ASN A 61 -13.51 -11.46 -11.48
N LEU A 62 -13.04 -10.39 -10.81
CA LEU A 62 -11.86 -9.64 -11.27
C LEU A 62 -10.59 -10.45 -11.01
N VAL A 63 -9.92 -10.85 -12.09
CA VAL A 63 -8.70 -11.66 -12.03
C VAL A 63 -7.47 -10.76 -12.15
N PHE A 64 -6.58 -10.83 -11.15
CA PHE A 64 -5.28 -10.14 -11.14
C PHE A 64 -4.31 -10.85 -10.19
N PRO A 65 -2.99 -10.64 -10.30
CA PRO A 65 -1.98 -11.46 -9.61
C PRO A 65 -2.06 -11.47 -8.08
N ALA A 66 -2.57 -10.39 -7.45
CA ALA A 66 -2.62 -10.24 -5.99
C ALA A 66 -3.98 -10.59 -5.37
N GLN A 67 -4.91 -11.20 -6.11
CA GLN A 67 -6.30 -11.41 -5.69
C GLN A 67 -6.44 -12.07 -4.31
N ASP A 68 -5.61 -13.06 -3.99
CA ASP A 68 -5.69 -13.77 -2.71
C ASP A 68 -5.25 -12.88 -1.54
N VAL A 69 -4.26 -12.01 -1.75
CA VAL A 69 -3.84 -11.02 -0.74
C VAL A 69 -4.96 -10.00 -0.50
N PHE A 70 -5.65 -9.55 -1.55
CA PHE A 70 -6.78 -8.64 -1.42
C PHE A 70 -7.94 -9.29 -0.65
N ARG A 71 -8.24 -10.58 -0.90
CA ARG A 71 -9.23 -11.35 -0.12
C ARG A 71 -8.88 -11.40 1.37
N PHE A 72 -7.62 -11.70 1.69
CA PHE A 72 -7.14 -11.67 3.08
C PHE A 72 -7.34 -10.29 3.71
N CYS A 73 -6.96 -9.22 3.02
CA CYS A 73 -7.01 -7.85 3.54
C CYS A 73 -8.45 -7.33 3.72
N ARG A 74 -9.41 -7.82 2.94
CA ARG A 74 -10.82 -7.41 3.00
C ARG A 74 -11.47 -7.70 4.36
N ASN A 75 -11.16 -8.83 4.98
CA ASN A 75 -11.71 -9.22 6.27
C ASN A 75 -10.69 -8.94 7.40
N VAL A 76 -10.79 -7.74 7.98
CA VAL A 76 -9.86 -7.28 9.02
C VAL A 76 -9.87 -8.17 10.26
N SER A 77 -11.03 -8.64 10.70
CA SER A 77 -11.12 -9.53 11.87
C SER A 77 -10.40 -10.85 11.61
N ALA A 78 -10.71 -11.52 10.49
CA ALA A 78 -10.04 -12.77 10.13
C ALA A 78 -8.53 -12.58 9.90
N ALA A 79 -8.11 -11.43 9.37
CA ALA A 79 -6.70 -11.11 9.21
C ALA A 79 -5.99 -10.97 10.56
N ARG A 80 -6.61 -10.28 11.53
CA ARG A 80 -6.09 -10.16 12.90
C ARG A 80 -6.02 -11.52 13.59
N ASP A 81 -7.07 -12.33 13.50
CA ASP A 81 -7.09 -13.68 14.07
C ASP A 81 -5.96 -14.54 13.52
N ARG A 82 -5.75 -14.50 12.23
CA ARG A 82 -4.68 -15.24 11.57
C ARG A 82 -3.29 -14.77 11.98
N VAL A 83 -3.06 -13.46 12.08
CA VAL A 83 -1.79 -12.90 12.58
C VAL A 83 -1.55 -13.30 14.03
N ALA A 84 -2.57 -13.25 14.89
CA ALA A 84 -2.44 -13.64 16.28
C ALA A 84 -2.13 -15.13 16.44
N GLN A 85 -2.72 -16.01 15.63
CA GLN A 85 -2.58 -17.46 15.74
C GLN A 85 -1.31 -17.98 15.04
N GLU A 86 -1.03 -17.54 13.80
CA GLU A 86 0.07 -18.09 13.00
C GLU A 86 1.38 -17.34 13.21
N LEU A 87 1.33 -16.03 13.46
CA LEU A 87 2.53 -15.22 13.69
C LEU A 87 2.82 -14.96 15.17
N LEU A 88 1.85 -15.26 16.06
CA LEU A 88 1.93 -15.04 17.50
C LEU A 88 2.22 -13.56 17.84
N PHE A 89 1.62 -12.65 17.08
CA PHE A 89 1.84 -11.22 17.21
C PHE A 89 0.58 -10.53 17.78
N PRO A 90 0.73 -9.51 18.66
CA PRO A 90 -0.42 -8.76 19.18
C PRO A 90 -1.21 -8.10 18.05
N VAL A 91 -2.53 -8.01 18.22
CA VAL A 91 -3.44 -7.37 17.27
C VAL A 91 -4.25 -6.27 17.96
N GLY A 92 -4.59 -5.23 17.22
CA GLY A 92 -5.32 -4.09 17.75
C GLY A 92 -5.46 -3.00 16.71
N GLU A 93 -6.11 -1.91 17.07
CA GLU A 93 -6.24 -0.74 16.19
C GLU A 93 -4.97 0.10 16.21
N GLY A 94 -4.71 0.78 15.08
CA GLY A 94 -3.54 1.64 14.96
C GLY A 94 -3.73 2.76 13.94
N ASN A 95 -2.91 3.79 14.10
CA ASN A 95 -2.89 4.99 13.27
C ASN A 95 -1.50 5.27 12.67
N PHE A 96 -0.67 4.23 12.61
CA PHE A 96 0.62 4.26 11.94
C PHE A 96 0.66 3.25 10.81
N TRP A 97 1.45 3.52 9.77
CA TRP A 97 1.65 2.63 8.64
C TRP A 97 3.12 2.44 8.38
N LEU A 98 3.55 1.18 8.32
CA LEU A 98 4.85 0.81 7.77
C LEU A 98 4.66 0.56 6.27
N PRO A 99 5.23 1.39 5.38
CA PRO A 99 5.25 1.07 3.97
C PRO A 99 6.32 0.00 3.69
N VAL A 100 5.90 -1.05 2.98
CA VAL A 100 6.79 -2.13 2.54
C VAL A 100 6.74 -2.22 1.04
N VAL A 101 7.83 -1.88 0.40
CA VAL A 101 8.00 -2.04 -1.05
C VAL A 101 8.58 -3.41 -1.31
N LEU A 102 7.71 -4.38 -1.59
CA LEU A 102 8.12 -5.75 -1.88
C LEU A 102 8.58 -5.83 -3.33
N THR A 103 9.90 -5.87 -3.52
CA THR A 103 10.51 -6.03 -4.84
C THR A 103 10.75 -7.51 -5.17
N ALA A 104 11.08 -7.81 -6.42
CA ALA A 104 11.48 -9.17 -6.81
C ALA A 104 12.76 -9.68 -6.09
N LYS A 105 13.54 -8.78 -5.46
CA LYS A 105 14.75 -9.10 -4.70
C LYS A 105 14.52 -9.16 -3.19
N GLY A 106 13.33 -8.81 -2.73
CA GLY A 106 12.97 -8.76 -1.31
C GLY A 106 12.36 -7.41 -0.92
N PRO A 107 11.97 -7.26 0.35
CA PRO A 107 11.32 -6.06 0.85
C PRO A 107 12.32 -4.91 1.06
N LEU A 108 11.89 -3.69 0.72
CA LEU A 108 12.46 -2.44 1.19
C LEU A 108 11.46 -1.82 2.17
N TYR A 109 11.91 -1.38 3.31
CA TYR A 109 11.08 -0.75 4.34
C TYR A 109 11.29 0.76 4.27
N ALA A 110 10.23 1.49 3.94
CA ALA A 110 10.27 2.95 3.95
C ALA A 110 9.96 3.49 5.35
N GLU A 111 10.14 4.79 5.53
CA GLU A 111 9.86 5.44 6.80
C GLU A 111 8.37 5.41 7.14
N VAL A 112 8.08 5.26 8.42
CA VAL A 112 6.71 5.14 8.93
C VAL A 112 5.90 6.40 8.65
N ILE A 113 4.64 6.19 8.31
CA ILE A 113 3.63 7.24 8.15
C ILE A 113 2.77 7.26 9.41
N GLY A 114 2.48 8.44 9.95
CA GLY A 114 1.55 8.66 11.05
C GLY A 114 0.32 9.42 10.58
N ALA A 115 -0.80 9.24 11.29
CA ALA A 115 -1.97 10.08 11.14
C ALA A 115 -2.19 10.93 12.38
N GLU A 116 -2.51 12.19 12.16
CA GLU A 116 -2.95 13.13 13.18
C GLU A 116 -4.34 13.64 12.84
N ALA A 117 -5.17 13.78 13.87
CA ALA A 117 -6.47 14.44 13.70
C ALA A 117 -6.21 15.91 13.32
N SER A 118 -6.74 16.34 12.19
CA SER A 118 -6.66 17.75 11.81
C SER A 118 -7.44 18.60 12.81
N LYS A 119 -6.82 19.64 13.35
CA LYS A 119 -7.51 20.60 14.23
C LYS A 119 -8.56 21.46 13.52
N GLN A 120 -8.60 21.41 12.19
CA GLN A 120 -9.43 22.31 11.37
C GLN A 120 -10.48 21.57 10.52
N SER A 121 -10.43 20.23 10.45
CA SER A 121 -11.37 19.40 9.69
C SER A 121 -11.45 18.01 10.31
N ASP A 122 -12.57 17.29 10.11
CA ASP A 122 -12.71 15.88 10.50
C ASP A 122 -11.83 14.94 9.64
N ALA A 123 -11.03 15.46 8.74
CA ALA A 123 -10.13 14.70 7.90
C ALA A 123 -8.82 14.38 8.63
N LEU A 124 -8.35 13.12 8.47
CA LEU A 124 -7.01 12.74 8.92
C LEU A 124 -5.95 13.40 8.03
N SER A 125 -4.93 13.97 8.64
CA SER A 125 -3.69 14.37 7.96
C SER A 125 -2.64 13.30 8.15
N TYR A 126 -1.88 13.01 7.10
CA TYR A 126 -0.82 12.02 7.12
C TYR A 126 0.54 12.71 7.03
N SER A 127 1.51 12.25 7.82
CA SER A 127 2.86 12.78 7.85
C SER A 127 3.89 11.66 7.72
N GLN A 128 4.99 11.95 7.02
CA GLN A 128 6.17 11.10 6.85
C GLN A 128 7.42 11.98 6.83
N PRO A 129 8.52 11.60 7.51
CA PRO A 129 8.70 10.38 8.30
C PRO A 129 8.20 10.50 9.75
N VAL A 130 7.75 9.39 10.32
CA VAL A 130 7.62 9.22 11.77
C VAL A 130 8.80 8.39 12.27
N HIS A 131 9.66 8.98 13.07
CA HIS A 131 10.84 8.30 13.57
C HIS A 131 10.50 7.33 14.71
N LEU A 132 10.87 6.07 14.50
CA LEU A 132 10.78 5.02 15.52
C LEU A 132 12.19 4.58 15.93
N SER A 133 12.32 4.10 17.17
CA SER A 133 13.55 3.45 17.62
C SER A 133 13.85 2.18 16.81
N ASP A 134 15.12 1.78 16.76
CA ASP A 134 15.53 0.58 16.02
C ASP A 134 14.85 -0.68 16.56
N VAL A 135 14.59 -0.74 17.86
CA VAL A 135 13.87 -1.86 18.49
C VAL A 135 12.47 -2.02 17.89
N TRP A 136 11.74 -0.92 17.70
CA TRP A 136 10.41 -0.94 17.10
C TRP A 136 10.48 -1.26 15.61
N ARG A 137 11.44 -0.70 14.90
CA ARG A 137 11.64 -0.96 13.47
C ARG A 137 11.90 -2.44 13.20
N GLN A 138 12.78 -3.08 13.98
CA GLN A 138 13.08 -4.51 13.81
C GLN A 138 11.85 -5.39 14.01
N GLN A 139 11.03 -5.13 15.02
CA GLN A 139 9.79 -5.87 15.25
C GLN A 139 8.80 -5.71 14.10
N LEU A 140 8.65 -4.50 13.59
CA LEU A 140 7.79 -4.21 12.44
C LEU A 140 8.28 -4.90 11.16
N TYR A 141 9.58 -4.88 10.91
CA TYR A 141 10.18 -5.51 9.74
C TYR A 141 10.03 -7.04 9.79
N GLU A 142 10.23 -7.62 10.96
CA GLU A 142 10.01 -9.07 11.17
C GLU A 142 8.54 -9.44 10.90
N LEU A 143 7.61 -8.71 11.51
CA LEU A 143 6.18 -8.95 11.30
C LEU A 143 5.81 -8.82 9.83
N ALA A 144 6.21 -7.73 9.17
CA ALA A 144 5.89 -7.49 7.76
C ALA A 144 6.47 -8.58 6.85
N TYR A 145 7.72 -8.98 7.08
CA TYR A 145 8.37 -10.05 6.33
C TYR A 145 7.62 -11.38 6.48
N ARG A 146 7.30 -11.78 7.72
CA ARG A 146 6.59 -13.03 8.01
C ARG A 146 5.18 -13.01 7.41
N LEU A 147 4.47 -11.89 7.53
CA LEU A 147 3.11 -11.74 6.99
C LEU A 147 3.09 -11.82 5.47
N LEU A 148 3.96 -11.10 4.77
CA LEU A 148 4.00 -11.11 3.31
C LEU A 148 4.43 -12.49 2.77
N ASN A 149 5.34 -13.19 3.43
CA ASN A 149 5.69 -14.58 3.09
C ASN A 149 4.52 -15.54 3.32
N LEU A 150 3.81 -15.43 4.44
CA LEU A 150 2.62 -16.23 4.76
C LEU A 150 1.55 -16.11 3.68
N LEU A 151 1.44 -14.91 3.09
CA LEU A 151 0.47 -14.60 2.04
C LEU A 151 0.97 -14.93 0.62
N ASN A 152 2.22 -15.38 0.45
CA ASN A 152 2.88 -15.46 -0.86
C ASN A 152 2.67 -14.18 -1.67
N ALA A 153 2.84 -13.05 -1.02
CA ALA A 153 2.50 -11.73 -1.56
C ALA A 153 3.35 -11.42 -2.80
N PRO A 154 2.75 -11.02 -3.93
CA PRO A 154 3.51 -10.63 -5.12
C PRO A 154 4.18 -9.25 -4.94
N PRO A 155 5.17 -8.91 -5.78
CA PRO A 155 5.80 -7.59 -5.76
C PRO A 155 4.79 -6.45 -5.90
N ALA A 156 4.75 -5.58 -4.89
CA ALA A 156 3.88 -4.40 -4.81
C ALA A 156 4.32 -3.50 -3.65
N THR A 157 3.71 -2.33 -3.51
CA THR A 157 3.79 -1.53 -2.28
C THR A 157 2.64 -1.92 -1.37
N TYR A 158 2.97 -2.32 -0.15
CA TYR A 158 2.04 -2.65 0.93
C TYR A 158 2.12 -1.60 2.03
N LEU A 159 0.99 -1.31 2.69
CA LEU A 159 0.97 -0.52 3.90
C LEU A 159 0.50 -1.39 5.05
N MET A 160 1.39 -1.76 5.96
CA MET A 160 1.03 -2.49 7.17
C MET A 160 0.63 -1.48 8.25
N GLN A 161 -0.66 -1.44 8.56
CA GLN A 161 -1.20 -0.58 9.61
C GLN A 161 -0.96 -1.22 10.97
N PHE A 162 -0.50 -0.42 11.92
CA PHE A 162 -0.16 -0.87 13.26
C PHE A 162 -0.42 0.21 14.31
N GLY A 163 -0.46 -0.21 15.56
CA GLY A 163 -0.57 0.66 16.72
C GLY A 163 0.29 0.17 17.87
N PHE A 164 0.07 0.75 19.04
CA PHE A 164 0.75 0.38 20.27
C PHE A 164 -0.28 0.03 21.34
N VAL A 165 -0.05 -1.09 22.04
CA VAL A 165 -0.79 -1.49 23.24
C VAL A 165 0.22 -1.59 24.37
N GLY A 166 0.27 -0.57 25.23
CA GLY A 166 1.38 -0.37 26.16
C GLY A 166 2.70 -0.21 25.40
N GLU A 167 3.68 -1.02 25.76
CA GLU A 167 5.01 -1.04 25.11
C GLU A 167 5.13 -2.12 24.02
N ARG A 168 4.02 -2.53 23.42
CA ARG A 168 4.02 -3.58 22.38
C ARG A 168 3.36 -3.06 21.12
N ILE A 169 3.97 -3.36 19.97
CA ILE A 169 3.35 -3.14 18.66
C ILE A 169 2.19 -4.12 18.50
N CYS A 170 1.09 -3.65 17.94
CA CYS A 170 -0.03 -4.47 17.52
C CYS A 170 -0.34 -4.27 16.04
N PHE A 171 -0.62 -5.36 15.36
CA PHE A 171 -1.08 -5.36 13.96
C PHE A 171 -2.54 -4.93 13.90
N ASP A 172 -2.85 -4.00 13.00
CA ASP A 172 -4.22 -3.62 12.69
C ASP A 172 -4.71 -4.32 11.43
N ARG A 173 -4.16 -3.96 10.28
CA ARG A 173 -4.52 -4.50 8.96
C ARG A 173 -3.40 -4.30 7.93
N LEU A 174 -3.56 -4.93 6.79
CA LEU A 174 -2.68 -4.77 5.64
C LEU A 174 -3.46 -4.17 4.47
N TRP A 175 -2.87 -3.17 3.82
CA TRP A 175 -3.34 -2.61 2.56
C TRP A 175 -2.42 -3.10 1.45
N PRO A 176 -2.91 -3.86 0.45
CA PRO A 176 -2.06 -4.42 -0.60
C PRO A 176 -1.82 -3.44 -1.77
N PHE A 177 -1.89 -2.15 -1.47
CA PHE A 177 -1.69 -1.04 -2.40
C PHE A 177 -1.36 0.25 -1.62
N PRO A 178 -0.82 1.29 -2.29
CA PRO A 178 -0.59 2.60 -1.68
C PRO A 178 -1.94 3.34 -1.49
N ALA A 179 -2.58 3.09 -0.33
CA ALA A 179 -3.82 3.74 0.10
C ALA A 179 -3.60 5.21 0.49
N ALA A 180 -4.64 5.90 0.98
CA ALA A 180 -4.59 7.33 1.33
C ALA A 180 -3.36 7.74 2.16
N PRO A 181 -2.88 6.98 3.17
CA PRO A 181 -1.67 7.35 3.91
C PRO A 181 -0.42 7.51 3.02
N ALA A 182 -0.33 6.76 1.90
CA ALA A 182 0.81 6.85 0.99
C ALA A 182 0.98 8.24 0.33
N ILE A 183 -0.06 9.08 0.34
CA ILE A 183 0.01 10.45 -0.20
C ILE A 183 1.08 11.26 0.55
N ALA A 184 1.34 10.96 1.83
CA ALA A 184 2.40 11.60 2.61
C ALA A 184 3.81 11.38 2.01
N SER A 185 4.01 10.37 1.17
CA SER A 185 5.30 10.12 0.52
C SER A 185 5.57 11.02 -0.69
N VAL A 186 4.52 11.62 -1.28
CA VAL A 186 4.64 12.44 -2.49
C VAL A 186 5.39 13.73 -2.17
N GLY A 187 6.52 13.95 -2.86
CA GLY A 187 7.41 15.09 -2.61
C GLY A 187 8.28 14.98 -1.36
N VAL A 188 8.12 13.91 -0.57
CA VAL A 188 8.86 13.66 0.67
C VAL A 188 9.85 12.50 0.52
N GLN A 189 9.51 11.50 -0.28
CA GLN A 189 10.30 10.30 -0.52
C GLN A 189 10.61 10.12 -2.01
N LEU A 190 11.80 9.62 -2.34
CA LEU A 190 12.19 9.26 -3.71
C LEU A 190 12.72 7.82 -3.77
N PRO A 191 12.14 6.98 -4.66
CA PRO A 191 10.85 7.20 -5.34
C PRO A 191 9.71 7.19 -4.32
N ASP A 192 8.63 7.93 -4.58
CA ASP A 192 7.44 7.90 -3.73
C ASP A 192 6.74 6.53 -3.79
N LEU A 193 5.80 6.27 -2.87
CA LEU A 193 5.18 4.95 -2.72
C LEU A 193 4.31 4.55 -3.93
N PHE A 194 3.76 5.50 -4.67
CA PHE A 194 2.99 5.22 -5.89
C PHE A 194 3.91 4.83 -7.04
N LEU A 195 5.04 5.53 -7.17
CA LEU A 195 6.07 5.18 -8.16
C LEU A 195 6.73 3.84 -7.82
N CYS A 196 6.98 3.56 -6.53
CA CYS A 196 7.44 2.24 -6.07
C CYS A 196 6.45 1.14 -6.45
N HIS A 197 5.15 1.36 -6.22
CA HIS A 197 4.11 0.40 -6.58
C HIS A 197 4.13 0.09 -8.08
N TRP A 198 4.15 1.13 -8.90
CA TRP A 198 4.25 0.99 -10.35
C TRP A 198 5.51 0.22 -10.80
N TYR A 199 6.65 0.50 -10.18
CA TYR A 199 7.91 -0.21 -10.49
C TYR A 199 7.83 -1.69 -10.10
N CYS A 200 7.21 -2.04 -8.96
CA CYS A 200 6.98 -3.42 -8.57
C CYS A 200 6.09 -4.15 -9.59
N LEU A 201 4.96 -3.57 -10.00
CA LEU A 201 4.04 -4.16 -10.97
C LEU A 201 4.67 -4.34 -12.36
N THR A 202 5.56 -3.43 -12.75
CA THR A 202 6.27 -3.46 -14.05
C THR A 202 7.64 -4.11 -14.00
N LYS A 203 8.02 -4.69 -12.84
CA LYS A 203 9.33 -5.35 -12.62
C LYS A 203 10.52 -4.43 -12.86
N LYS A 204 10.35 -3.11 -12.71
CA LYS A 204 11.45 -2.16 -12.73
C LYS A 204 12.24 -2.26 -11.42
N PRO A 205 13.58 -2.21 -11.46
CA PRO A 205 14.38 -2.29 -10.25
C PRO A 205 14.20 -1.06 -9.36
N ILE A 206 14.10 -1.31 -8.05
CA ILE A 206 14.15 -0.30 -6.99
C ILE A 206 15.32 -0.70 -6.10
N TYR A 207 16.26 0.22 -5.89
CA TYR A 207 17.47 -0.08 -5.11
C TYR A 207 17.37 0.43 -3.70
N ASP A 208 16.66 1.54 -3.48
CA ASP A 208 16.50 2.17 -2.18
C ASP A 208 15.28 3.13 -2.21
N THR A 209 14.82 3.52 -1.00
CA THR A 209 13.83 4.58 -0.80
C THR A 209 14.44 5.61 0.16
N GLN A 210 14.53 6.87 -0.24
CA GLN A 210 15.19 7.91 0.53
C GLN A 210 14.23 9.08 0.81
N ILE A 211 14.25 9.57 2.05
CA ILE A 211 13.55 10.82 2.38
C ILE A 211 14.33 11.98 1.78
N CYS A 212 13.61 12.85 1.05
CA CYS A 212 14.19 14.06 0.50
C CYS A 212 14.57 14.99 1.65
N SER A 213 15.84 15.38 1.73
CA SER A 213 16.24 16.46 2.63
C SER A 213 15.46 17.71 2.23
N ALA A 214 14.77 18.34 3.20
CA ALA A 214 14.16 19.63 2.95
C ALA A 214 15.28 20.58 2.46
N VAL A 215 15.15 21.09 1.24
CA VAL A 215 16.02 22.15 0.75
C VAL A 215 15.63 23.38 1.56
N SER A 216 16.45 23.69 2.55
CA SER A 216 16.36 24.90 3.39
C SER A 216 16.67 26.16 2.60
#